data_81a77fe025102e76980393d679aaa693
#
_entry.id   81a77fe025102e76980393d679aaa693
#
_cell.length_a   1.000
_cell.length_b   1.000
_cell.length_c   1.000
_cell.angle_alpha   90.00
_cell.angle_beta   90.00
_cell.angle_gamma   90.00
#
_symmetry.space_group_name_H-M   'P 1'
#
loop_
_entity.id
_entity.type
_entity.pdbx_description
1 polymer ?
#
loop_
_entity_poly.entity_id
_entity_poly.type
_entity_poly.pdbx_seq_one_letter_code
_entity_poly.pdbx_strand_id
1 'polypeptide(L)'
;MKKRKLIILAITIIAAALLLEGFILKYVNDKNSDRTSKVLLDRVITVLDKNDKSEEALIKSLKDDYIVRAKAVSYIIDAKPEVEYDVDELQKIAALISVDEIHLFDTKGYIYSGSVPKYFGYSFDSGEQMAYFKPMLKDKKLTMCQDVTPNTSEAKEMMYAITWNEAGNKMIQVGIEPKRLLNEAKQNEVSNVVADMPVYKGMEILVADADTKIVAGATDSSKIGQEIDSID
;
A
#
# COMPACT_ATOMS: atom_id res chain seq x y z
N MET A 1 -45.27 -44.07 50.76
CA MET A 1 -45.49 -43.62 49.38
C MET A 1 -45.36 -42.09 49.17
N LYS A 2 -45.92 -41.23 50.02
CA LYS A 2 -45.85 -39.76 49.83
C LYS A 2 -44.44 -39.16 49.83
N LYS A 3 -43.53 -39.55 50.74
CA LYS A 3 -42.16 -39.04 50.80
C LYS A 3 -41.33 -39.34 49.54
N ARG A 4 -41.47 -40.56 48.95
CA ARG A 4 -40.75 -40.94 47.74
C ARG A 4 -41.20 -40.16 46.51
N LYS A 5 -42.48 -39.85 46.39
CA LYS A 5 -43.04 -38.99 45.32
C LYS A 5 -42.54 -37.53 45.44
N LEU A 6 -42.41 -37.03 46.67
CA LEU A 6 -41.90 -35.66 46.92
C LEU A 6 -40.42 -35.54 46.57
N ILE A 7 -39.59 -36.55 46.88
CA ILE A 7 -38.17 -36.57 46.53
C ILE A 7 -37.99 -36.64 45.00
N ILE A 8 -38.78 -37.48 44.31
CA ILE A 8 -38.71 -37.58 42.84
C ILE A 8 -39.10 -36.24 42.20
N LEU A 9 -40.15 -35.58 42.70
CA LEU A 9 -40.57 -34.27 42.18
C LEU A 9 -39.50 -33.21 42.41
N ALA A 10 -38.86 -33.17 43.56
CA ALA A 10 -37.77 -32.24 43.86
C ALA A 10 -36.54 -32.47 42.94
N ILE A 11 -36.14 -33.72 42.69
CA ILE A 11 -35.04 -34.06 41.75
C ILE A 11 -35.38 -33.64 40.32
N THR A 12 -36.65 -33.81 39.87
CA THR A 12 -37.09 -33.43 38.55
C THR A 12 -37.08 -31.90 38.36
N ILE A 13 -37.47 -31.13 39.39
CA ILE A 13 -37.41 -29.67 39.35
C ILE A 13 -35.97 -29.16 39.31
N ILE A 14 -35.06 -29.74 40.08
CA ILE A 14 -33.67 -29.37 40.08
C ILE A 14 -33.03 -29.71 38.74
N ALA A 15 -33.28 -30.87 38.18
CA ALA A 15 -32.79 -31.25 36.86
C ALA A 15 -33.27 -30.34 35.75
N ALA A 16 -34.57 -29.96 35.78
CA ALA A 16 -35.14 -29.01 34.85
C ALA A 16 -34.52 -27.61 34.98
N ALA A 17 -34.27 -27.15 36.21
CA ALA A 17 -33.58 -25.87 36.45
C ALA A 17 -32.17 -25.83 35.91
N LEU A 18 -31.40 -26.89 36.14
CA LEU A 18 -30.02 -27.03 35.61
C LEU A 18 -29.96 -27.08 34.07
N LEU A 19 -30.93 -27.77 33.46
CA LEU A 19 -31.05 -27.78 32.00
C LEU A 19 -31.43 -26.40 31.44
N LEU A 20 -32.34 -25.69 32.10
CA LEU A 20 -32.74 -24.34 31.72
C LEU A 20 -31.57 -23.35 31.86
N GLU A 21 -30.82 -23.46 32.98
CA GLU A 21 -29.63 -22.63 33.21
C GLU A 21 -28.54 -22.90 32.16
N GLY A 22 -28.28 -24.16 31.82
CA GLY A 22 -27.36 -24.53 30.73
C GLY A 22 -27.79 -23.99 29.39
N PHE A 23 -29.10 -24.03 29.07
CA PHE A 23 -29.63 -23.47 27.82
C PHE A 23 -29.51 -21.95 27.80
N ILE A 24 -29.80 -21.25 28.88
CA ILE A 24 -29.66 -19.80 29.01
C ILE A 24 -28.21 -19.38 28.84
N LEU A 25 -27.28 -20.08 29.54
CA LEU A 25 -25.85 -19.80 29.44
C LEU A 25 -25.34 -20.00 28.01
N LYS A 26 -25.73 -21.07 27.34
CA LYS A 26 -25.39 -21.31 25.93
C LYS A 26 -25.94 -20.20 25.04
N TYR A 27 -27.21 -19.85 25.17
CA TYR A 27 -27.84 -18.79 24.38
C TYR A 27 -27.18 -17.42 24.57
N VAL A 28 -26.85 -17.06 25.81
CA VAL A 28 -26.17 -15.79 26.13
C VAL A 28 -24.74 -15.80 25.59
N ASN A 29 -24.04 -16.94 25.70
CA ASN A 29 -22.68 -17.09 25.17
C ASN A 29 -22.66 -16.98 23.63
N ASP A 30 -23.56 -17.67 22.94
CA ASP A 30 -23.66 -17.62 21.47
C ASP A 30 -23.98 -16.19 21.00
N LYS A 31 -24.93 -15.51 21.66
CA LYS A 31 -25.26 -14.11 21.31
C LYS A 31 -24.13 -13.12 21.59
N ASN A 32 -23.37 -13.32 22.66
CA ASN A 32 -22.21 -12.50 22.96
C ASN A 32 -21.07 -12.78 21.96
N SER A 33 -20.86 -14.03 21.54
CA SER A 33 -19.91 -14.42 20.52
C SER A 33 -20.23 -13.75 19.19
N ASP A 34 -21.48 -13.84 18.73
CA ASP A 34 -21.93 -13.19 17.50
C ASP A 34 -21.72 -11.67 17.52
N ARG A 35 -22.03 -11.02 18.65
CA ARG A 35 -21.83 -9.58 18.80
C ARG A 35 -20.35 -9.21 18.76
N THR A 36 -19.51 -9.98 19.42
CA THR A 36 -18.06 -9.78 19.47
C THR A 36 -17.45 -9.98 18.07
N SER A 37 -17.86 -11.05 17.36
CA SER A 37 -17.44 -11.32 16.00
C SER A 37 -17.77 -10.17 15.04
N LYS A 38 -19.00 -9.61 15.14
CA LYS A 38 -19.39 -8.44 14.33
C LYS A 38 -18.53 -7.22 14.64
N VAL A 39 -18.27 -6.92 15.91
CA VAL A 39 -17.44 -5.79 16.31
C VAL A 39 -16.00 -5.94 15.79
N LEU A 40 -15.44 -7.16 15.84
CA LEU A 40 -14.10 -7.44 15.29
C LEU A 40 -14.08 -7.30 13.78
N LEU A 41 -15.07 -7.82 13.07
CA LEU A 41 -15.21 -7.68 11.63
C LEU A 41 -15.28 -6.20 11.22
N ASP A 42 -16.17 -5.42 11.85
CA ASP A 42 -16.30 -3.99 11.59
C ASP A 42 -14.99 -3.24 11.85
N ARG A 43 -14.23 -3.67 12.86
CA ARG A 43 -12.93 -3.09 13.16
C ARG A 43 -11.90 -3.40 12.08
N VAL A 44 -11.81 -4.65 11.60
CA VAL A 44 -10.92 -5.04 10.50
C VAL A 44 -11.23 -4.20 9.27
N ILE A 45 -12.50 -4.15 8.84
CA ILE A 45 -12.93 -3.37 7.68
C ILE A 45 -12.57 -1.89 7.85
N THR A 46 -12.83 -1.32 9.04
CA THR A 46 -12.52 0.09 9.31
C THR A 46 -11.03 0.39 9.23
N VAL A 47 -10.17 -0.52 9.72
CA VAL A 47 -8.71 -0.33 9.67
C VAL A 47 -8.21 -0.43 8.24
N LEU A 48 -8.66 -1.43 7.48
CA LEU A 48 -8.27 -1.58 6.07
C LEU A 48 -8.69 -0.35 5.25
N ASP A 49 -9.93 0.09 5.35
CA ASP A 49 -10.47 1.27 4.66
C ASP A 49 -9.73 2.59 5.03
N LYS A 50 -9.32 2.71 6.30
CA LYS A 50 -8.50 3.84 6.76
C LYS A 50 -7.08 3.79 6.17
N ASN A 51 -6.48 2.61 6.11
CA ASN A 51 -5.15 2.41 5.55
C ASN A 51 -5.13 2.75 4.07
N ASP A 52 -6.10 2.27 3.29
CA ASP A 52 -6.24 2.58 1.86
C ASP A 52 -6.34 4.09 1.62
N LYS A 53 -7.20 4.79 2.36
CA LYS A 53 -7.34 6.26 2.25
C LYS A 53 -6.06 7.00 2.64
N SER A 54 -5.34 6.50 3.64
CA SER A 54 -4.06 7.08 4.08
C SER A 54 -2.99 6.92 3.00
N GLU A 55 -2.94 5.75 2.38
CA GLU A 55 -2.01 5.44 1.28
C GLU A 55 -2.29 6.30 0.05
N GLU A 56 -3.54 6.43 -0.37
CA GLU A 56 -3.93 7.33 -1.47
C GLU A 56 -3.53 8.79 -1.21
N ALA A 57 -3.75 9.28 0.01
CA ALA A 57 -3.37 10.63 0.41
C ALA A 57 -1.85 10.81 0.40
N LEU A 58 -1.09 9.80 0.85
CA LEU A 58 0.37 9.80 0.81
C LEU A 58 0.90 9.82 -0.63
N ILE A 59 0.38 8.94 -1.49
CA ILE A 59 0.75 8.90 -2.92
C ILE A 59 0.55 10.26 -3.57
N LYS A 60 -0.60 10.87 -3.35
CA LYS A 60 -0.90 12.21 -3.88
C LYS A 60 0.10 13.25 -3.38
N SER A 61 0.36 13.27 -2.08
CA SER A 61 1.32 14.20 -1.47
C SER A 61 2.74 14.02 -2.02
N LEU A 62 3.18 12.77 -2.21
CA LEU A 62 4.48 12.46 -2.79
C LEU A 62 4.58 12.90 -4.25
N LYS A 63 3.54 12.68 -5.05
CA LYS A 63 3.50 13.13 -6.44
C LYS A 63 3.65 14.64 -6.55
N ASP A 64 2.93 15.39 -5.73
CA ASP A 64 3.01 16.85 -5.71
C ASP A 64 4.41 17.33 -5.30
N ASP A 65 5.01 16.73 -4.26
CA ASP A 65 6.37 17.04 -3.80
C ASP A 65 7.42 16.71 -4.87
N TYR A 66 7.31 15.57 -5.54
CA TYR A 66 8.28 15.17 -6.56
C TYR A 66 8.22 16.04 -7.82
N ILE A 67 7.04 16.52 -8.19
CA ILE A 67 6.89 17.53 -9.25
C ILE A 67 7.58 18.84 -8.85
N VAL A 68 7.46 19.27 -7.59
CA VAL A 68 8.17 20.46 -7.08
C VAL A 68 9.68 20.28 -7.16
N ARG A 69 10.20 19.10 -6.82
CA ARG A 69 11.64 18.80 -6.95
C ARG A 69 12.10 18.82 -8.41
N ALA A 70 11.34 18.24 -9.33
CA ALA A 70 11.65 18.32 -10.76
C ALA A 70 11.72 19.78 -11.26
N LYS A 71 10.79 20.63 -10.82
CA LYS A 71 10.80 22.08 -11.13
C LYS A 71 12.00 22.79 -10.50
N ALA A 72 12.40 22.42 -9.28
CA ALA A 72 13.58 22.98 -8.64
C ALA A 72 14.86 22.65 -9.41
N VAL A 73 15.02 21.41 -9.86
CA VAL A 73 16.15 21.00 -10.73
C VAL A 73 16.11 21.78 -12.04
N SER A 74 14.93 21.92 -12.66
CA SER A 74 14.76 22.69 -13.87
C SER A 74 15.26 24.14 -13.70
N TYR A 75 14.85 24.79 -12.62
CA TYR A 75 15.31 26.15 -12.30
C TYR A 75 16.82 26.23 -12.09
N ILE A 76 17.41 25.26 -11.38
CA ILE A 76 18.88 25.21 -11.14
C ILE A 76 19.62 25.10 -12.48
N ILE A 77 19.19 24.21 -13.38
CA ILE A 77 19.84 23.98 -14.68
C ILE A 77 19.68 25.22 -15.59
N ASP A 78 18.52 25.87 -15.59
CA ASP A 78 18.32 27.08 -16.38
C ASP A 78 19.14 28.27 -15.83
N ALA A 79 19.36 28.33 -14.50
CA ALA A 79 20.18 29.35 -13.86
C ALA A 79 21.69 29.09 -13.98
N LYS A 80 22.11 27.83 -14.15
CA LYS A 80 23.51 27.37 -14.25
C LYS A 80 23.66 26.38 -15.39
N PRO A 81 23.65 26.81 -16.65
CA PRO A 81 23.72 25.92 -17.80
C PRO A 81 24.95 25.01 -17.88
N GLU A 82 26.04 25.40 -17.24
CA GLU A 82 27.28 24.62 -17.16
C GLU A 82 27.10 23.29 -16.43
N VAL A 83 26.07 23.17 -15.56
CA VAL A 83 25.78 21.96 -14.80
C VAL A 83 25.10 20.88 -15.66
N GLU A 84 24.49 21.27 -16.77
CA GLU A 84 23.65 20.41 -17.61
C GLU A 84 24.35 19.12 -18.06
N TYR A 85 25.66 19.17 -18.28
CA TYR A 85 26.46 18.03 -18.75
C TYR A 85 27.46 17.52 -17.69
N ASP A 86 27.44 18.09 -16.49
CA ASP A 86 28.31 17.70 -15.39
C ASP A 86 27.61 16.65 -14.49
N VAL A 87 27.98 15.38 -14.72
CA VAL A 87 27.39 14.23 -13.99
C VAL A 87 27.62 14.35 -12.48
N ASP A 88 28.82 14.76 -12.06
CA ASP A 88 29.17 14.85 -10.65
C ASP A 88 28.37 15.98 -9.96
N GLU A 89 28.18 17.10 -10.64
CA GLU A 89 27.36 18.20 -10.10
C GLU A 89 25.87 17.82 -10.08
N LEU A 90 25.36 17.14 -11.11
CA LEU A 90 23.99 16.63 -11.11
C LEU A 90 23.74 15.59 -9.99
N GLN A 91 24.76 14.79 -9.64
CA GLN A 91 24.68 13.88 -8.47
C GLN A 91 24.64 14.66 -7.14
N LYS A 92 25.42 15.72 -7.01
CA LYS A 92 25.35 16.60 -5.81
C LYS A 92 24.00 17.28 -5.70
N ILE A 93 23.43 17.76 -6.81
CA ILE A 93 22.09 18.35 -6.84
C ILE A 93 21.06 17.30 -6.45
N ALA A 94 21.13 16.08 -6.99
CA ALA A 94 20.23 14.99 -6.62
C ALA A 94 20.25 14.72 -5.11
N ALA A 95 21.46 14.63 -4.52
CA ALA A 95 21.61 14.45 -3.08
C ALA A 95 21.05 15.63 -2.27
N LEU A 96 21.27 16.87 -2.73
CA LEU A 96 20.80 18.09 -2.06
C LEU A 96 19.28 18.14 -1.96
N ILE A 97 18.57 17.74 -3.02
CA ILE A 97 17.10 17.78 -3.06
C ILE A 97 16.47 16.42 -2.71
N SER A 98 17.28 15.48 -2.26
CA SER A 98 16.83 14.14 -1.82
C SER A 98 16.06 13.38 -2.92
N VAL A 99 16.66 13.32 -4.11
CA VAL A 99 16.23 12.42 -5.21
C VAL A 99 17.36 11.43 -5.52
N ASP A 100 17.00 10.26 -6.05
CA ASP A 100 18.00 9.24 -6.39
C ASP A 100 18.58 9.46 -7.78
N GLU A 101 17.80 10.00 -8.71
CA GLU A 101 18.15 10.15 -10.12
C GLU A 101 17.66 11.48 -10.69
N ILE A 102 18.45 12.05 -11.59
CA ILE A 102 18.06 13.19 -12.45
C ILE A 102 18.33 12.79 -13.89
N HIS A 103 17.33 12.96 -14.76
CA HIS A 103 17.43 12.73 -16.19
C HIS A 103 17.01 13.98 -16.97
N LEU A 104 17.80 14.35 -17.97
CA LEU A 104 17.52 15.45 -18.87
C LEU A 104 17.14 14.90 -20.23
N PHE A 105 15.94 15.22 -20.68
CA PHE A 105 15.41 14.78 -21.96
C PHE A 105 15.41 15.92 -22.96
N ASP A 106 15.73 15.59 -24.19
CA ASP A 106 15.52 16.50 -25.32
C ASP A 106 14.03 16.63 -25.69
N THR A 107 13.73 17.47 -26.67
CA THR A 107 12.35 17.69 -27.16
C THR A 107 11.76 16.47 -27.88
N LYS A 108 12.53 15.44 -28.15
CA LYS A 108 12.11 14.18 -28.78
C LYS A 108 11.90 13.07 -27.74
N GLY A 109 12.23 13.32 -26.48
CA GLY A 109 12.08 12.36 -25.38
C GLY A 109 13.27 11.41 -25.23
N TYR A 110 14.49 11.78 -25.67
CA TYR A 110 15.71 11.03 -25.44
C TYR A 110 16.47 11.60 -24.24
N ILE A 111 16.97 10.73 -23.35
CA ILE A 111 17.87 11.11 -22.27
C ILE A 111 19.24 11.44 -22.88
N TYR A 112 19.66 12.69 -22.80
CA TYR A 112 20.95 13.13 -23.30
C TYR A 112 21.95 13.45 -22.20
N SER A 113 21.46 13.70 -20.97
CA SER A 113 22.29 13.97 -19.81
C SER A 113 21.55 13.59 -18.53
N GLY A 114 22.24 13.60 -17.39
CA GLY A 114 21.65 13.28 -16.09
C GLY A 114 22.69 12.82 -15.07
N SER A 115 22.25 12.50 -13.87
CA SER A 115 23.09 12.00 -12.76
C SER A 115 23.50 10.52 -12.93
N VAL A 116 22.88 9.78 -13.88
CA VAL A 116 23.06 8.33 -14.07
C VAL A 116 23.36 8.03 -15.53
N PRO A 117 24.66 8.03 -15.93
CA PRO A 117 25.08 7.90 -17.34
C PRO A 117 24.63 6.63 -18.07
N LYS A 118 24.39 5.54 -17.34
CA LYS A 118 23.93 4.26 -17.94
C LYS A 118 22.58 4.36 -18.67
N TYR A 119 21.80 5.42 -18.43
CA TYR A 119 20.51 5.64 -19.06
C TYR A 119 20.57 6.58 -20.29
N PHE A 120 21.74 7.15 -20.60
CA PHE A 120 21.86 8.03 -21.78
C PHE A 120 21.51 7.27 -23.06
N GLY A 121 20.72 7.90 -23.89
CA GLY A 121 20.17 7.30 -25.10
C GLY A 121 18.83 6.56 -24.93
N TYR A 122 18.37 6.32 -23.69
CA TYR A 122 17.03 5.83 -23.49
C TYR A 122 16.01 6.91 -23.88
N SER A 123 14.83 6.48 -24.29
CA SER A 123 13.75 7.37 -24.73
C SER A 123 12.40 6.91 -24.18
N PHE A 124 11.38 7.70 -24.43
CA PHE A 124 10.00 7.29 -24.10
C PHE A 124 9.51 6.05 -24.87
N ASP A 125 10.31 5.50 -25.79
CA ASP A 125 10.05 4.23 -26.49
C ASP A 125 10.85 3.04 -25.91
N SER A 126 11.67 3.26 -24.88
CA SER A 126 12.58 2.24 -24.34
C SER A 126 11.91 1.22 -23.42
N GLY A 127 10.62 1.35 -23.14
CA GLY A 127 9.84 0.41 -22.30
C GLY A 127 8.52 1.02 -21.86
N GLU A 128 7.63 0.20 -21.28
CA GLU A 128 6.30 0.62 -20.85
C GLU A 128 6.35 1.72 -19.80
N GLN A 129 7.27 1.59 -18.83
CA GLN A 129 7.47 2.59 -17.79
C GLN A 129 7.83 3.96 -18.41
N MET A 130 8.74 4.00 -19.39
CA MET A 130 9.14 5.21 -20.07
C MET A 130 8.02 5.77 -20.96
N ALA A 131 7.22 4.89 -21.60
CA ALA A 131 6.13 5.26 -22.48
C ALA A 131 5.01 6.04 -21.77
N TYR A 132 4.87 5.91 -20.45
CA TYR A 132 3.96 6.71 -19.63
C TYR A 132 4.12 8.22 -19.87
N PHE A 133 5.34 8.69 -20.15
CA PHE A 133 5.65 10.11 -20.31
C PHE A 133 5.50 10.65 -21.75
N LYS A 134 5.08 9.84 -22.72
CA LYS A 134 4.83 10.28 -24.09
C LYS A 134 3.89 11.51 -24.24
N PRO A 135 2.87 11.70 -23.39
CA PRO A 135 2.04 12.91 -23.43
C PRO A 135 2.83 14.21 -23.29
N MET A 136 3.98 14.20 -22.59
CA MET A 136 4.86 15.36 -22.45
C MET A 136 5.30 15.95 -23.79
N LEU A 137 5.47 15.11 -24.83
CA LEU A 137 5.89 15.56 -26.17
C LEU A 137 4.83 16.42 -26.87
N LYS A 138 3.57 16.34 -26.42
CA LYS A 138 2.43 17.05 -27.03
C LYS A 138 2.05 18.33 -26.31
N ASP A 139 2.39 18.42 -25.01
CA ASP A 139 2.02 19.57 -24.19
C ASP A 139 3.18 19.99 -23.29
N LYS A 140 3.75 21.17 -23.63
CA LYS A 140 4.88 21.75 -22.88
C LYS A 140 4.50 22.35 -21.53
N LYS A 141 3.21 22.44 -21.21
CA LYS A 141 2.73 22.89 -19.90
C LYS A 141 2.45 21.74 -18.94
N LEU A 142 2.46 20.52 -19.48
CA LEU A 142 2.19 19.32 -18.69
C LEU A 142 3.31 19.07 -17.69
N THR A 143 2.92 18.65 -16.50
CA THR A 143 3.79 18.00 -15.51
C THR A 143 3.19 16.66 -15.18
N MET A 144 4.01 15.63 -15.04
CA MET A 144 3.53 14.28 -14.74
C MET A 144 4.34 13.67 -13.60
N CYS A 145 3.68 12.88 -12.78
CA CYS A 145 4.33 11.99 -11.84
C CYS A 145 3.68 10.61 -11.93
N GLN A 146 4.50 9.59 -12.10
CA GLN A 146 4.11 8.20 -12.22
C GLN A 146 3.85 7.62 -10.83
N ASP A 147 2.97 6.64 -10.73
CA ASP A 147 2.85 5.79 -9.55
C ASP A 147 4.10 4.92 -9.38
N VAL A 148 4.22 4.25 -8.24
CA VAL A 148 5.30 3.28 -8.03
C VAL A 148 5.28 2.27 -9.16
N THR A 149 6.39 2.17 -9.86
CA THR A 149 6.51 1.31 -11.04
C THR A 149 7.94 0.79 -11.14
N PRO A 150 8.17 -0.48 -11.48
CA PRO A 150 9.49 -1.00 -11.76
C PRO A 150 10.16 -0.20 -12.90
N ASN A 151 11.39 0.29 -12.69
CA ASN A 151 12.10 1.00 -13.74
C ASN A 151 12.50 0.05 -14.87
N THR A 152 12.64 0.59 -16.08
CA THR A 152 12.90 -0.18 -17.32
C THR A 152 14.20 -0.98 -17.27
N SER A 153 15.20 -0.54 -16.51
CA SER A 153 16.56 -1.11 -16.56
C SER A 153 16.81 -2.17 -15.48
N GLU A 154 16.33 -1.95 -14.26
CA GLU A 154 16.72 -2.73 -13.08
C GLU A 154 15.52 -3.37 -12.37
N ALA A 155 14.32 -3.13 -12.87
CA ALA A 155 13.06 -3.52 -12.22
C ALA A 155 12.95 -3.01 -10.75
N LYS A 156 13.67 -1.93 -10.41
CA LYS A 156 13.60 -1.28 -9.11
C LYS A 156 12.34 -0.44 -9.01
N GLU A 157 11.62 -0.55 -7.90
CA GLU A 157 10.43 0.25 -7.62
C GLU A 157 10.78 1.73 -7.47
N MET A 158 10.31 2.54 -8.39
CA MET A 158 10.60 3.98 -8.46
C MET A 158 9.33 4.78 -8.71
N MET A 159 9.35 6.05 -8.33
CA MET A 159 8.42 7.07 -8.81
C MET A 159 9.21 8.10 -9.60
N TYR A 160 8.72 8.46 -10.78
CA TYR A 160 9.35 9.46 -11.62
C TYR A 160 8.42 10.66 -11.81
N ALA A 161 8.94 11.86 -11.55
CA ALA A 161 8.25 13.11 -11.83
C ALA A 161 9.00 13.90 -12.92
N ILE A 162 8.27 14.46 -13.89
CA ILE A 162 8.84 15.16 -15.04
C ILE A 162 8.15 16.50 -15.26
N THR A 163 8.93 17.49 -15.69
CA THR A 163 8.46 18.82 -16.09
C THR A 163 9.24 19.33 -17.30
N TRP A 164 8.65 20.23 -18.08
CA TRP A 164 9.39 21.05 -19.02
C TRP A 164 10.13 22.16 -18.27
N ASN A 165 11.27 22.60 -18.82
CA ASN A 165 11.89 23.86 -18.39
C ASN A 165 11.08 25.06 -18.89
N GLU A 166 11.39 26.27 -18.40
CA GLU A 166 10.67 27.48 -18.75
C GLU A 166 10.71 27.78 -20.26
N ALA A 167 11.85 27.54 -20.90
CA ALA A 167 12.01 27.74 -22.34
C ALA A 167 11.30 26.67 -23.20
N GLY A 168 10.84 25.57 -22.63
CA GLY A 168 10.21 24.47 -23.34
C GLY A 168 11.11 23.77 -24.37
N ASN A 169 12.42 23.75 -24.10
CA ASN A 169 13.43 23.15 -24.98
C ASN A 169 14.10 21.90 -24.41
N LYS A 170 13.82 21.55 -23.15
CA LYS A 170 14.24 20.32 -22.48
C LYS A 170 13.23 19.91 -21.42
N MET A 171 13.21 18.62 -21.05
CA MET A 171 12.43 18.11 -19.93
C MET A 171 13.37 17.61 -18.84
N ILE A 172 12.98 17.84 -17.61
CA ILE A 172 13.71 17.43 -16.42
C ILE A 172 12.87 16.40 -15.68
N GLN A 173 13.43 15.23 -15.48
CA GLN A 173 12.82 14.15 -14.71
C GLN A 173 13.66 13.87 -13.47
N VAL A 174 13.00 13.68 -12.34
CA VAL A 174 13.61 13.15 -11.11
C VAL A 174 13.03 11.78 -10.81
N GLY A 175 13.90 10.85 -10.39
CA GLY A 175 13.54 9.51 -9.96
C GLY A 175 13.80 9.33 -8.47
N ILE A 176 12.84 8.74 -7.77
CA ILE A 176 12.90 8.55 -6.31
C ILE A 176 12.39 7.17 -5.96
N GLU A 177 13.15 6.43 -5.16
CA GLU A 177 12.68 5.21 -4.50
C GLU A 177 11.76 5.60 -3.32
N PRO A 178 10.46 5.32 -3.39
CA PRO A 178 9.51 5.80 -2.39
C PRO A 178 9.51 4.91 -1.12
N LYS A 179 10.65 4.83 -0.43
CA LYS A 179 10.88 3.92 0.72
C LYS A 179 9.81 4.02 1.79
N ARG A 180 9.34 5.24 2.09
CA ARG A 180 8.29 5.44 3.08
C ARG A 180 6.98 4.82 2.62
N LEU A 181 6.56 5.05 1.38
CA LEU A 181 5.34 4.48 0.81
C LEU A 181 5.42 2.95 0.76
N LEU A 182 6.55 2.40 0.29
CA LEU A 182 6.76 0.95 0.24
C LEU A 182 6.71 0.31 1.63
N ASN A 183 7.25 0.96 2.65
CA ASN A 183 7.17 0.48 4.02
C ASN A 183 5.75 0.58 4.59
N GLU A 184 5.02 1.66 4.33
CA GLU A 184 3.63 1.80 4.75
C GLU A 184 2.73 0.78 4.05
N ALA A 185 2.86 0.60 2.73
CA ALA A 185 2.12 -0.43 1.98
C ALA A 185 2.35 -1.82 2.57
N LYS A 186 3.60 -2.17 2.88
CA LYS A 186 3.92 -3.45 3.52
C LYS A 186 3.28 -3.60 4.90
N GLN A 187 3.26 -2.54 5.73
CA GLN A 187 2.62 -2.58 7.04
C GLN A 187 1.09 -2.69 6.94
N ASN A 188 0.52 -2.14 5.87
CA ASN A 188 -0.92 -2.14 5.59
C ASN A 188 -1.40 -3.42 4.91
N GLU A 189 -0.51 -4.35 4.55
CA GLU A 189 -0.91 -5.66 4.04
C GLU A 189 -1.90 -6.33 4.99
N VAL A 190 -2.93 -6.95 4.43
CA VAL A 190 -4.01 -7.62 5.18
C VAL A 190 -3.45 -8.60 6.22
N SER A 191 -2.38 -9.32 5.87
CA SER A 191 -1.68 -10.25 6.76
C SER A 191 -1.18 -9.58 8.03
N ASN A 192 -0.54 -8.41 7.92
CA ASN A 192 0.02 -7.68 9.05
C ASN A 192 -1.08 -7.03 9.89
N VAL A 193 -2.08 -6.42 9.23
CA VAL A 193 -3.23 -5.81 9.91
C VAL A 193 -3.98 -6.84 10.75
N VAL A 194 -4.23 -8.03 10.20
CA VAL A 194 -4.96 -9.09 10.91
C VAL A 194 -4.13 -9.71 12.02
N ALA A 195 -2.82 -9.90 11.81
CA ALA A 195 -1.92 -10.44 12.85
C ALA A 195 -1.89 -9.56 14.12
N ASP A 196 -2.01 -8.24 13.97
CA ASP A 196 -1.99 -7.28 15.07
C ASP A 196 -3.37 -7.07 15.72
N MET A 197 -4.43 -7.74 15.23
CA MET A 197 -5.77 -7.61 15.81
C MET A 197 -5.87 -8.34 17.15
N PRO A 198 -6.46 -7.68 18.17
CA PRO A 198 -6.74 -8.35 19.44
C PRO A 198 -7.84 -9.40 19.24
N VAL A 199 -7.53 -10.64 19.59
CA VAL A 199 -8.50 -11.74 19.57
C VAL A 199 -8.78 -12.25 20.97
N TYR A 200 -10.00 -12.71 21.21
CA TYR A 200 -10.38 -13.36 22.45
C TYR A 200 -10.04 -14.85 22.39
N LYS A 201 -9.85 -15.46 23.57
CA LYS A 201 -9.54 -16.89 23.67
C LYS A 201 -10.58 -17.74 22.93
N GLY A 202 -10.14 -18.55 21.99
CA GLY A 202 -11.01 -19.42 21.17
C GLY A 202 -11.64 -18.73 19.97
N MET A 203 -11.23 -17.51 19.63
CA MET A 203 -11.61 -16.81 18.40
C MET A 203 -10.40 -16.70 17.46
N GLU A 204 -10.68 -16.72 16.19
CA GLU A 204 -9.71 -16.51 15.13
C GLU A 204 -10.31 -15.59 14.08
N ILE A 205 -9.47 -14.76 13.48
CA ILE A 205 -9.85 -13.91 12.35
C ILE A 205 -9.14 -14.44 11.11
N LEU A 206 -9.92 -14.70 10.07
CA LEU A 206 -9.45 -15.07 8.74
C LEU A 206 -10.02 -14.08 7.75
N VAL A 207 -9.19 -13.54 6.88
CA VAL A 207 -9.59 -12.70 5.75
C VAL A 207 -9.13 -13.39 4.48
N ALA A 208 -10.06 -13.76 3.62
CA ALA A 208 -9.77 -14.42 2.36
C ALA A 208 -10.18 -13.52 1.19
N ASP A 209 -9.49 -13.65 0.08
CA ASP A 209 -9.87 -13.07 -1.18
C ASP A 209 -11.19 -13.68 -1.67
N ALA A 210 -12.13 -12.85 -2.11
CA ALA A 210 -13.48 -13.28 -2.44
C ALA A 210 -13.56 -14.17 -3.70
N ASP A 211 -12.65 -13.95 -4.64
CA ASP A 211 -12.63 -14.63 -5.93
C ASP A 211 -11.82 -15.93 -5.85
N THR A 212 -10.61 -15.86 -5.29
CA THR A 212 -9.70 -17.01 -5.22
C THR A 212 -9.93 -17.89 -4.01
N LYS A 213 -10.66 -17.42 -2.98
CA LYS A 213 -10.86 -18.10 -1.70
C LYS A 213 -9.58 -18.34 -0.88
N ILE A 214 -8.47 -17.71 -1.27
CA ILE A 214 -7.20 -17.85 -0.58
C ILE A 214 -7.15 -16.90 0.61
N VAL A 215 -6.70 -17.39 1.76
CA VAL A 215 -6.53 -16.60 2.99
C VAL A 215 -5.39 -15.60 2.79
N ALA A 216 -5.73 -14.32 2.77
CA ALA A 216 -4.80 -13.20 2.64
C ALA A 216 -4.27 -12.70 4.00
N GLY A 217 -5.03 -12.93 5.08
CA GLY A 217 -4.63 -12.56 6.43
C GLY A 217 -5.30 -13.44 7.48
N ALA A 218 -4.55 -13.79 8.52
CA ALA A 218 -5.01 -14.62 9.62
C ALA A 218 -4.31 -14.24 10.92
N THR A 219 -5.01 -14.40 12.05
CA THR A 219 -4.39 -14.29 13.38
C THR A 219 -3.46 -15.46 13.68
N ASP A 220 -3.70 -16.62 13.06
CA ASP A 220 -2.73 -17.71 12.95
C ASP A 220 -2.09 -17.65 11.55
N SER A 221 -0.87 -17.15 11.48
CA SER A 221 -0.15 -16.95 10.21
C SER A 221 0.09 -18.24 9.40
N SER A 222 0.00 -19.41 10.04
CA SER A 222 0.15 -20.71 9.35
C SER A 222 -0.96 -20.98 8.35
N LYS A 223 -2.09 -20.28 8.44
CA LYS A 223 -3.25 -20.41 7.56
C LYS A 223 -3.21 -19.51 6.33
N ILE A 224 -2.29 -18.53 6.29
CA ILE A 224 -2.13 -17.63 5.15
C ILE A 224 -1.70 -18.42 3.91
N GLY A 225 -2.35 -18.16 2.78
CA GLY A 225 -2.11 -18.86 1.52
C GLY A 225 -2.88 -20.16 1.36
N GLN A 226 -3.64 -20.61 2.35
CA GLN A 226 -4.52 -21.77 2.24
C GLN A 226 -5.88 -21.37 1.67
N GLU A 227 -6.59 -22.31 1.06
CA GLU A 227 -7.98 -22.14 0.65
C GLU A 227 -8.87 -22.17 1.90
N ILE A 228 -9.75 -21.16 2.07
CA ILE A 228 -10.56 -21.00 3.31
C ILE A 228 -11.45 -22.20 3.58
N ASP A 229 -11.97 -22.85 2.51
CA ASP A 229 -12.83 -24.03 2.62
C ASP A 229 -12.07 -25.31 3.06
N SER A 230 -10.73 -25.27 3.09
CA SER A 230 -9.86 -26.35 3.55
C SER A 230 -9.44 -26.25 5.02
N ILE A 231 -9.82 -25.16 5.69
CA ILE A 231 -9.45 -24.87 7.08
C ILE A 231 -10.55 -25.38 8.01
N ASP A 232 -10.21 -26.36 8.87
CA ASP A 232 -11.09 -26.90 9.93
C ASP A 232 -11.19 -25.97 11.14
#